data_4708f99abff221a8ac479aec90acf0e2
#
_entry.id   4708f99abff221a8ac479aec90acf0e2
#
_cell.length_a   1.000
_cell.length_b   1.000
_cell.length_c   1.000
_cell.angle_alpha   90.00
_cell.angle_beta   90.00
_cell.angle_gamma   90.00
#
_symmetry.space_group_name_H-M   'P 1'
#
loop_
_entity.id
_entity.type
_entity.pdbx_description
1 polymer ?
#
loop_
_entity_poly.entity_id
_entity_poly.type
_entity_poly.pdbx_seq_one_letter_code
_entity_poly.pdbx_strand_id
1 'polypeptide(L)'
;VTVSQITSDNIKGGEMAADFIAKQLGEKGTIVQIEGIPGASATRDRGNGFRKGIAKYPNMKIIASQSANFDRQKALDVMQNIMQSTPKFDAVFTQNDEMVVGASKALKGKLKPIIVGFDGNADAEALVKSGDITATVAQQPGAIADMAIVNADKIIKGKTVEKDVKIPVKMFVK
;
A
#
# COMPACT_ATOMS: atom_id res chain seq x y z
N VAL A 1 -28.11 -0.50 7.39
CA VAL A 1 -27.42 -1.78 7.73
C VAL A 1 -26.79 -2.31 6.47
N THR A 2 -25.47 -2.54 6.49
CA THR A 2 -24.74 -3.13 5.35
C THR A 2 -25.02 -4.62 5.30
N VAL A 3 -25.51 -5.13 4.17
CA VAL A 3 -25.83 -6.57 3.99
C VAL A 3 -24.58 -7.34 3.57
N SER A 4 -23.75 -6.76 2.69
CA SER A 4 -22.49 -7.33 2.25
C SER A 4 -21.49 -6.19 2.00
N GLN A 5 -20.26 -6.34 2.46
CA GLN A 5 -19.15 -5.43 2.20
C GLN A 5 -18.12 -6.17 1.35
N ILE A 6 -17.74 -5.58 0.22
CA ILE A 6 -16.76 -6.17 -0.70
C ILE A 6 -15.61 -5.19 -0.80
N THR A 7 -14.42 -5.63 -0.41
CA THR A 7 -13.22 -4.78 -0.37
C THR A 7 -12.00 -5.56 -0.82
N SER A 8 -10.93 -4.84 -1.20
CA SER A 8 -9.62 -5.47 -1.33
C SER A 8 -9.16 -6.07 -0.01
N ASP A 9 -8.41 -7.17 -0.06
CA ASP A 9 -7.73 -7.72 1.11
C ASP A 9 -6.55 -6.81 1.50
N ASN A 10 -6.89 -5.69 2.18
CA ASN A 10 -5.93 -4.66 2.57
C ASN A 10 -4.88 -5.18 3.56
N ILE A 11 -5.26 -6.10 4.47
CA ILE A 11 -4.30 -6.71 5.42
C ILE A 11 -3.29 -7.55 4.66
N LYS A 12 -3.77 -8.43 3.79
CA LYS A 12 -2.89 -9.28 2.98
C LYS A 12 -2.00 -8.45 2.06
N GLY A 13 -2.54 -7.38 1.47
CA GLY A 13 -1.76 -6.45 0.64
C GLY A 13 -0.63 -5.77 1.42
N GLY A 14 -0.88 -5.35 2.66
CA GLY A 14 0.17 -4.82 3.54
C GLY A 14 1.24 -5.86 3.86
N GLU A 15 0.85 -7.11 4.18
CA GLU A 15 1.79 -8.22 4.38
C GLU A 15 2.63 -8.48 3.12
N MET A 16 2.01 -8.48 1.94
CA MET A 16 2.71 -8.69 0.65
C MET A 16 3.74 -7.59 0.38
N ALA A 17 3.42 -6.32 0.66
CA ALA A 17 4.38 -5.22 0.55
C ALA A 17 5.57 -5.42 1.48
N ALA A 18 5.34 -5.83 2.73
CA ALA A 18 6.38 -6.11 3.72
C ALA A 18 7.29 -7.28 3.29
N ASP A 19 6.70 -8.41 2.89
CA ASP A 19 7.43 -9.59 2.44
C ASP A 19 8.25 -9.28 1.16
N PHE A 20 7.71 -8.46 0.25
CA PHE A 20 8.41 -8.02 -0.95
C PHE A 20 9.63 -7.14 -0.59
N ILE A 21 9.45 -6.13 0.26
CA ILE A 21 10.55 -5.25 0.71
C ILE A 21 11.63 -6.08 1.42
N ALA A 22 11.21 -6.98 2.33
CA ALA A 22 12.13 -7.87 3.04
C ALA A 22 12.99 -8.69 2.08
N LYS A 23 12.36 -9.32 1.10
CA LYS A 23 13.07 -10.11 0.08
C LYS A 23 14.08 -9.26 -0.72
N GLN A 24 13.69 -8.03 -1.11
CA GLN A 24 14.58 -7.13 -1.86
C GLN A 24 15.79 -6.67 -1.04
N LEU A 25 15.65 -6.54 0.29
CA LEU A 25 16.70 -6.07 1.20
C LEU A 25 17.47 -7.22 1.89
N GLY A 26 17.20 -8.48 1.57
CA GLY A 26 17.83 -9.61 2.25
C GLY A 26 17.48 -9.67 3.75
N GLU A 27 16.24 -9.31 4.09
CA GLU A 27 15.63 -9.38 5.42
C GLU A 27 16.31 -8.49 6.49
N LYS A 28 17.05 -7.45 6.07
CA LYS A 28 17.71 -6.49 6.95
C LYS A 28 17.62 -5.08 6.38
N GLY A 29 17.15 -4.12 7.18
CA GLY A 29 17.12 -2.72 6.76
C GLY A 29 16.14 -1.86 7.53
N THR A 30 16.09 -0.60 7.13
CA THR A 30 15.27 0.45 7.74
C THR A 30 14.23 0.95 6.75
N ILE A 31 13.01 1.18 7.25
CA ILE A 31 11.85 1.46 6.42
C ILE A 31 11.16 2.73 6.89
N VAL A 32 10.77 3.56 5.95
CA VAL A 32 9.83 4.68 6.16
C VAL A 32 8.45 4.24 5.70
N GLN A 33 7.43 4.47 6.52
CA GLN A 33 6.03 4.26 6.17
C GLN A 33 5.31 5.61 6.01
N ILE A 34 4.61 5.81 4.89
CA ILE A 34 3.72 6.96 4.69
C ILE A 34 2.28 6.47 4.76
N GLU A 35 1.56 6.96 5.77
CA GLU A 35 0.21 6.50 6.09
C GLU A 35 -0.86 7.34 5.40
N GLY A 36 -2.03 6.73 5.19
CA GLY A 36 -3.22 7.39 4.67
C GLY A 36 -3.94 8.27 5.71
N ILE A 37 -5.24 8.48 5.48
CA ILE A 37 -6.10 9.26 6.36
C ILE A 37 -6.27 8.53 7.69
N PRO A 38 -5.96 9.16 8.84
CA PRO A 38 -6.21 8.56 10.15
C PRO A 38 -7.68 8.17 10.33
N GLY A 39 -7.93 6.96 10.84
CA GLY A 39 -9.27 6.43 11.04
C GLY A 39 -9.90 5.73 9.83
N ALA A 40 -9.37 5.90 8.61
CA ALA A 40 -9.85 5.16 7.45
C ALA A 40 -9.51 3.66 7.57
N SER A 41 -10.46 2.79 7.17
CA SER A 41 -10.25 1.33 7.21
C SER A 41 -9.05 0.88 6.38
N ALA A 42 -8.89 1.44 5.19
CA ALA A 42 -7.74 1.13 4.32
C ALA A 42 -6.40 1.49 4.99
N THR A 43 -6.31 2.66 5.65
CA THR A 43 -5.11 3.08 6.40
C THR A 43 -4.78 2.08 7.50
N ARG A 44 -5.78 1.73 8.32
CA ARG A 44 -5.64 0.78 9.43
C ARG A 44 -5.21 -0.59 8.93
N ASP A 45 -5.91 -1.13 7.94
CA ASP A 45 -5.74 -2.51 7.52
C ASP A 45 -4.44 -2.70 6.72
N ARG A 46 -4.10 -1.79 5.79
CA ARG A 46 -2.81 -1.79 5.08
C ARG A 46 -1.64 -1.64 6.06
N GLY A 47 -1.76 -0.70 7.01
CA GLY A 47 -0.74 -0.47 8.03
C GLY A 47 -0.56 -1.65 8.99
N ASN A 48 -1.65 -2.28 9.45
CA ASN A 48 -1.59 -3.46 10.30
C ASN A 48 -0.96 -4.65 9.57
N GLY A 49 -1.36 -4.90 8.33
CA GLY A 49 -0.76 -5.93 7.49
C GLY A 49 0.72 -5.71 7.28
N PHE A 50 1.14 -4.48 6.98
CA PHE A 50 2.54 -4.15 6.78
C PHE A 50 3.37 -4.35 8.05
N ARG A 51 2.93 -3.82 9.20
CA ARG A 51 3.62 -4.02 10.50
C ARG A 51 3.72 -5.48 10.88
N LYS A 52 2.63 -6.25 10.69
CA LYS A 52 2.62 -7.71 10.93
C LYS A 52 3.60 -8.44 10.01
N GLY A 53 3.68 -8.03 8.74
CA GLY A 53 4.63 -8.58 7.78
C GLY A 53 6.08 -8.30 8.19
N ILE A 54 6.42 -7.05 8.52
CA ILE A 54 7.77 -6.66 8.96
C ILE A 54 8.19 -7.35 10.25
N ALA A 55 7.25 -7.58 11.18
CA ALA A 55 7.55 -8.26 12.46
C ALA A 55 8.09 -9.69 12.29
N LYS A 56 7.95 -10.32 11.13
CA LYS A 56 8.56 -11.62 10.81
C LYS A 56 10.08 -11.55 10.65
N TYR A 57 10.62 -10.35 10.40
CA TYR A 57 12.02 -10.11 10.05
C TYR A 57 12.72 -9.28 11.13
N PRO A 58 13.44 -9.92 12.08
CA PRO A 58 13.96 -9.27 13.29
C PRO A 58 14.99 -8.17 13.02
N ASN A 59 15.63 -8.20 11.83
CA ASN A 59 16.62 -7.21 11.43
C ASN A 59 16.03 -6.07 10.57
N MET A 60 14.71 -6.00 10.42
CA MET A 60 14.02 -4.92 9.73
C MET A 60 13.28 -4.02 10.72
N LYS A 61 13.34 -2.71 10.51
CA LYS A 61 12.72 -1.73 11.42
C LYS A 61 12.01 -0.63 10.65
N ILE A 62 10.78 -0.32 11.04
CA ILE A 62 10.10 0.91 10.63
C ILE A 62 10.64 2.02 11.52
N ILE A 63 11.39 2.96 10.94
CA ILE A 63 12.09 4.03 11.68
C ILE A 63 11.36 5.37 11.62
N ALA A 64 10.41 5.52 10.70
CA ALA A 64 9.52 6.67 10.62
C ALA A 64 8.17 6.24 10.06
N SER A 65 7.09 6.79 10.61
CA SER A 65 5.73 6.59 10.13
C SER A 65 4.97 7.90 10.28
N GLN A 66 4.49 8.48 9.15
CA GLN A 66 3.78 9.75 9.14
C GLN A 66 2.62 9.71 8.15
N SER A 67 1.50 10.35 8.51
CA SER A 67 0.34 10.46 7.63
C SER A 67 0.54 11.56 6.59
N ALA A 68 0.19 11.23 5.33
CA ALA A 68 0.03 12.19 4.25
C ALA A 68 -1.40 12.18 3.68
N ASN A 69 -2.37 11.60 4.42
CA ASN A 69 -3.81 11.70 4.15
C ASN A 69 -4.23 11.23 2.74
N PHE A 70 -3.53 10.27 2.13
CA PHE A 70 -3.73 9.81 0.76
C PHE A 70 -3.51 10.92 -0.30
N ASP A 71 -2.79 11.97 0.04
CA ASP A 71 -2.58 13.15 -0.78
C ASP A 71 -1.15 13.18 -1.35
N ARG A 72 -1.05 13.45 -2.66
CA ARG A 72 0.22 13.46 -3.41
C ARG A 72 1.15 14.58 -2.95
N GLN A 73 0.63 15.80 -2.77
CA GLN A 73 1.46 16.93 -2.36
C GLN A 73 1.93 16.79 -0.91
N LYS A 74 1.02 16.38 -0.01
CA LYS A 74 1.40 16.12 1.38
C LYS A 74 2.45 15.01 1.49
N ALA A 75 2.37 13.96 0.67
CA ALA A 75 3.37 12.91 0.68
C ALA A 75 4.75 13.41 0.21
N LEU A 76 4.80 14.32 -0.75
CA LEU A 76 6.04 14.99 -1.14
C LEU A 76 6.63 15.77 0.04
N ASP A 77 5.82 16.61 0.70
CA ASP A 77 6.26 17.44 1.83
C ASP A 77 6.70 16.58 3.03
N VAL A 78 5.91 15.56 3.37
CA VAL A 78 6.23 14.59 4.44
C VAL A 78 7.55 13.87 4.13
N MET A 79 7.75 13.40 2.92
CA MET A 79 9.00 12.72 2.55
C MET A 79 10.20 13.66 2.60
N GLN A 80 10.07 14.92 2.20
CA GLN A 80 11.12 15.93 2.34
C GLN A 80 11.51 16.15 3.81
N ASN A 81 10.51 16.27 4.70
CA ASN A 81 10.73 16.42 6.13
C ASN A 81 11.40 15.18 6.76
N ILE A 82 10.97 13.98 6.34
CA ILE A 82 11.59 12.73 6.80
C ILE A 82 13.06 12.67 6.36
N MET A 83 13.38 13.03 5.13
CA MET A 83 14.78 13.03 4.65
C MET A 83 15.69 14.00 5.40
N GLN A 84 15.13 15.11 5.93
CA GLN A 84 15.91 16.06 6.76
C GLN A 84 16.24 15.47 8.14
N SER A 85 15.26 14.80 8.77
CA SER A 85 15.42 14.21 10.11
C SER A 85 16.04 12.82 10.09
N THR A 86 15.87 12.10 8.99
CA THR A 86 16.30 10.70 8.81
C THR A 86 16.93 10.56 7.42
N PRO A 87 18.21 10.93 7.28
CA PRO A 87 18.85 11.06 5.96
C PRO A 87 19.18 9.72 5.29
N LYS A 88 19.00 8.59 5.97
CA LYS A 88 19.28 7.25 5.44
C LYS A 88 18.16 6.29 5.82
N PHE A 89 17.62 5.60 4.83
CA PHE A 89 16.69 4.49 4.96
C PHE A 89 16.75 3.64 3.68
N ASP A 90 16.38 2.38 3.80
CA ASP A 90 16.55 1.38 2.74
C ASP A 90 15.27 1.19 1.92
N ALA A 91 14.10 1.43 2.51
CA ALA A 91 12.83 1.31 1.82
C ALA A 91 11.79 2.36 2.24
N VAL A 92 10.82 2.57 1.36
CA VAL A 92 9.60 3.36 1.61
C VAL A 92 8.39 2.52 1.24
N PHE A 93 7.43 2.42 2.15
CA PHE A 93 6.09 1.94 1.88
C PHE A 93 5.08 3.07 1.99
N THR A 94 4.28 3.28 0.96
CA THR A 94 3.16 4.21 0.99
C THR A 94 1.85 3.44 0.92
N GLN A 95 0.87 3.83 1.73
CA GLN A 95 -0.41 3.13 1.80
C GLN A 95 -1.35 3.40 0.62
N ASN A 96 -0.96 4.26 -0.34
CA ASN A 96 -1.60 4.37 -1.65
C ASN A 96 -0.64 4.94 -2.72
N ASP A 97 -1.07 4.88 -3.97
CA ASP A 97 -0.26 5.29 -5.11
C ASP A 97 -0.20 6.80 -5.31
N GLU A 98 -1.20 7.57 -4.88
CA GLU A 98 -1.08 9.03 -4.88
C GLU A 98 0.10 9.48 -4.02
N MET A 99 0.26 8.87 -2.85
CA MET A 99 1.38 9.16 -1.98
C MET A 99 2.71 8.61 -2.53
N VAL A 100 2.72 7.47 -3.25
CA VAL A 100 3.96 6.96 -3.87
C VAL A 100 4.49 7.91 -4.92
N VAL A 101 3.60 8.52 -5.73
CA VAL A 101 4.01 9.53 -6.73
C VAL A 101 4.65 10.75 -6.05
N GLY A 102 4.04 11.26 -4.98
CA GLY A 102 4.60 12.38 -4.20
C GLY A 102 5.94 12.05 -3.57
N ALA A 103 6.03 10.92 -2.89
CA ALA A 103 7.25 10.46 -2.21
C ALA A 103 8.39 10.19 -3.21
N SER A 104 8.13 9.53 -4.34
CA SER A 104 9.13 9.27 -5.37
C SER A 104 9.70 10.57 -5.95
N LYS A 105 8.86 11.58 -6.15
CA LYS A 105 9.29 12.90 -6.60
C LYS A 105 10.24 13.58 -5.61
N ALA A 106 9.98 13.48 -4.30
CA ALA A 106 10.85 14.02 -3.26
C ALA A 106 12.22 13.34 -3.23
N LEU A 107 12.26 12.03 -3.51
CA LEU A 107 13.46 11.18 -3.48
C LEU A 107 14.31 11.31 -4.74
N LYS A 108 13.73 11.73 -5.87
CA LYS A 108 14.37 11.74 -7.17
C LYS A 108 15.69 12.55 -7.16
N GLY A 109 16.79 11.91 -7.58
CA GLY A 109 18.12 12.52 -7.61
C GLY A 109 18.82 12.64 -6.25
N LYS A 110 18.18 12.20 -5.15
CA LYS A 110 18.74 12.30 -3.78
C LYS A 110 19.01 10.94 -3.15
N LEU A 111 18.00 10.07 -3.15
CA LEU A 111 18.07 8.71 -2.59
C LEU A 111 17.40 7.71 -3.55
N LYS A 112 17.83 6.46 -3.45
CA LYS A 112 17.27 5.35 -4.25
C LYS A 112 16.88 4.17 -3.36
N PRO A 113 15.94 4.32 -2.41
CA PRO A 113 15.44 3.22 -1.63
C PRO A 113 14.56 2.29 -2.48
N ILE A 114 14.22 1.12 -1.95
CA ILE A 114 13.10 0.31 -2.44
C ILE A 114 11.81 1.09 -2.17
N ILE A 115 11.00 1.34 -3.18
CA ILE A 115 9.74 2.11 -3.04
C ILE A 115 8.58 1.23 -3.45
N VAL A 116 7.61 1.06 -2.54
CA VAL A 116 6.41 0.25 -2.78
C VAL A 116 5.16 1.08 -2.49
N GLY A 117 4.25 1.12 -3.46
CA GLY A 117 2.93 1.74 -3.37
C GLY A 117 1.82 0.75 -3.10
N PHE A 118 0.59 1.24 -3.17
CA PHE A 118 -0.62 0.44 -3.07
C PHE A 118 -1.73 1.10 -3.90
N ASP A 119 -2.44 0.36 -4.70
CA ASP A 119 -3.63 0.52 -5.52
C ASP A 119 -3.43 -0.06 -6.93
N GLY A 120 -2.26 0.10 -7.57
CA GLY A 120 -2.00 -0.31 -8.95
C GLY A 120 -2.65 0.65 -9.95
N ASN A 121 -2.59 1.98 -9.68
CA ASN A 121 -3.08 2.96 -10.63
C ASN A 121 -2.09 3.20 -11.79
N ALA A 122 -2.57 3.81 -12.88
CA ALA A 122 -1.78 3.99 -14.10
C ALA A 122 -0.48 4.81 -13.88
N ASP A 123 -0.52 5.83 -13.01
CA ASP A 123 0.65 6.66 -12.71
C ASP A 123 1.74 5.82 -12.01
N ALA A 124 1.35 5.02 -11.00
CA ALA A 124 2.28 4.15 -10.28
C ALA A 124 2.81 3.03 -11.18
N GLU A 125 1.97 2.41 -12.01
CA GLU A 125 2.44 1.43 -12.99
C GLU A 125 3.46 2.02 -13.96
N ALA A 126 3.26 3.27 -14.42
CA ALA A 126 4.23 3.96 -15.26
C ALA A 126 5.56 4.17 -14.53
N LEU A 127 5.52 4.54 -13.24
CA LEU A 127 6.72 4.70 -12.41
C LEU A 127 7.44 3.37 -12.15
N VAL A 128 6.72 2.25 -12.02
CA VAL A 128 7.34 0.92 -11.95
C VAL A 128 8.03 0.57 -13.27
N LYS A 129 7.36 0.81 -14.40
CA LYS A 129 7.92 0.53 -15.73
C LYS A 129 9.17 1.38 -16.02
N SER A 130 9.20 2.65 -15.59
CA SER A 130 10.37 3.51 -15.71
C SER A 130 11.49 3.15 -14.72
N GLY A 131 11.17 2.49 -13.61
CA GLY A 131 12.11 2.18 -12.52
C GLY A 131 12.26 3.31 -11.49
N ASP A 132 11.37 4.31 -11.51
CA ASP A 132 11.33 5.37 -10.48
C ASP A 132 10.77 4.86 -9.15
N ILE A 133 9.93 3.81 -9.17
CA ILE A 133 9.54 3.02 -8.00
C ILE A 133 9.71 1.52 -8.28
N THR A 134 9.74 0.72 -7.23
CA THR A 134 10.06 -0.72 -7.35
C THR A 134 8.83 -1.55 -7.64
N ALA A 135 7.70 -1.26 -6.98
CA ALA A 135 6.48 -2.05 -7.09
C ALA A 135 5.26 -1.26 -6.59
N THR A 136 4.07 -1.76 -6.90
CA THR A 136 2.83 -1.40 -6.21
C THR A 136 1.97 -2.64 -5.96
N VAL A 137 1.20 -2.64 -4.86
CA VAL A 137 0.20 -3.68 -4.58
C VAL A 137 -1.08 -3.29 -5.30
N ALA A 138 -1.37 -3.97 -6.41
CA ALA A 138 -2.51 -3.66 -7.26
C ALA A 138 -3.81 -4.24 -6.70
N GLN A 139 -4.82 -3.42 -6.55
CA GLN A 139 -6.21 -3.80 -6.30
C GLN A 139 -6.83 -4.38 -7.58
N GLN A 140 -7.97 -5.05 -7.44
CA GLN A 140 -8.73 -5.63 -8.55
C GLN A 140 -10.15 -5.01 -8.61
N PRO A 141 -10.30 -3.74 -9.03
CA PRO A 141 -11.60 -3.05 -9.01
C PRO A 141 -12.66 -3.74 -9.87
N GLY A 142 -12.28 -4.35 -10.98
CA GLY A 142 -13.19 -5.17 -11.79
C GLY A 142 -13.77 -6.34 -11.00
N ALA A 143 -12.93 -7.10 -10.30
CA ALA A 143 -13.39 -8.23 -9.49
C ALA A 143 -14.28 -7.78 -8.31
N ILE A 144 -14.01 -6.59 -7.73
CA ILE A 144 -14.87 -5.98 -6.71
C ILE A 144 -16.25 -5.68 -7.30
N ALA A 145 -16.29 -5.05 -8.48
CA ALA A 145 -17.53 -4.71 -9.17
C ALA A 145 -18.34 -5.97 -9.55
N ASP A 146 -17.69 -6.98 -10.14
CA ASP A 146 -18.31 -8.25 -10.50
C ASP A 146 -18.95 -8.94 -9.28
N MET A 147 -18.21 -9.00 -8.18
CA MET A 147 -18.72 -9.59 -6.94
C MET A 147 -19.88 -8.80 -6.35
N ALA A 148 -19.86 -7.46 -6.45
CA ALA A 148 -20.95 -6.60 -6.00
C ALA A 148 -22.24 -6.87 -6.80
N ILE A 149 -22.13 -7.01 -8.13
CA ILE A 149 -23.28 -7.34 -9.01
C ILE A 149 -23.82 -8.73 -8.67
N VAL A 150 -22.96 -9.73 -8.51
CA VAL A 150 -23.35 -11.10 -8.13
C VAL A 150 -24.08 -11.13 -6.78
N ASN A 151 -23.55 -10.40 -5.78
CA ASN A 151 -24.20 -10.35 -4.46
C ASN A 151 -25.53 -9.60 -4.51
N ALA A 152 -25.62 -8.51 -5.28
CA ALA A 152 -26.88 -7.78 -5.48
C ALA A 152 -27.97 -8.67 -6.10
N ASP A 153 -27.65 -9.42 -7.15
CA ASP A 153 -28.57 -10.37 -7.79
C ASP A 153 -29.05 -11.46 -6.80
N LYS A 154 -28.12 -12.01 -6.01
CA LYS A 154 -28.47 -12.98 -4.95
C LYS A 154 -29.44 -12.40 -3.92
N ILE A 155 -29.18 -11.18 -3.45
CA ILE A 155 -30.02 -10.50 -2.45
C ILE A 155 -31.42 -10.25 -3.01
N ILE A 156 -31.54 -9.77 -4.25
CA ILE A 156 -32.85 -9.56 -4.92
C ILE A 156 -33.62 -10.87 -5.03
N LYS A 157 -32.96 -12.00 -5.22
CA LYS A 157 -33.54 -13.35 -5.28
C LYS A 157 -33.79 -13.98 -3.89
N GLY A 158 -33.65 -13.21 -2.81
CA GLY A 158 -33.88 -13.70 -1.43
C GLY A 158 -32.78 -14.67 -0.93
N LYS A 159 -31.64 -14.74 -1.60
CA LYS A 159 -30.53 -15.62 -1.19
C LYS A 159 -29.61 -14.91 -0.19
N THR A 160 -28.98 -15.70 0.67
CA THR A 160 -27.94 -15.20 1.59
C THR A 160 -26.64 -14.91 0.86
N VAL A 161 -25.90 -13.90 1.33
CA VAL A 161 -24.57 -13.52 0.86
C VAL A 161 -23.61 -13.42 2.03
N GLU A 162 -22.33 -13.56 1.76
CA GLU A 162 -21.27 -13.32 2.74
C GLU A 162 -21.22 -11.84 3.12
N LYS A 163 -21.08 -11.56 4.44
CA LYS A 163 -21.08 -10.18 4.95
C LYS A 163 -19.81 -9.40 4.63
N ASP A 164 -18.66 -10.07 4.61
CA ASP A 164 -17.35 -9.43 4.41
C ASP A 164 -16.52 -10.24 3.39
N VAL A 165 -16.53 -9.78 2.16
CA VAL A 165 -15.85 -10.43 1.04
C VAL A 165 -14.54 -9.69 0.77
N LYS A 166 -13.42 -10.42 0.85
CA LYS A 166 -12.07 -9.89 0.56
C LYS A 166 -11.64 -10.31 -0.84
N ILE A 167 -11.46 -9.34 -1.71
CA ILE A 167 -10.92 -9.57 -3.06
C ILE A 167 -9.38 -9.55 -2.99
N PRO A 168 -8.72 -10.58 -3.49
CA PRO A 168 -7.26 -10.66 -3.49
C PRO A 168 -6.61 -9.47 -4.20
N VAL A 169 -5.43 -9.10 -3.75
CA VAL A 169 -4.56 -8.11 -4.39
C VAL A 169 -3.35 -8.79 -5.02
N LYS A 170 -2.62 -8.09 -5.89
CA LYS A 170 -1.47 -8.63 -6.61
C LYS A 170 -0.29 -7.66 -6.55
N MET A 171 0.94 -8.17 -6.47
CA MET A 171 2.11 -7.34 -6.70
C MET A 171 2.24 -7.01 -8.19
N PHE A 172 2.38 -5.72 -8.49
CA PHE A 172 2.79 -5.24 -9.80
C PHE A 172 4.27 -4.83 -9.73
N VAL A 173 5.09 -5.51 -10.49
CA VAL A 173 6.54 -5.34 -10.59
C VAL A 173 6.95 -5.23 -12.06
N LYS A 174 8.17 -4.76 -12.32
CA LYS A 174 8.74 -4.71 -13.68
C LYS A 174 9.04 -6.10 -14.21
#